data_b8b8d2607f5a972d0524ad2ed8675786
#
_entry.id   b8b8d2607f5a972d0524ad2ed8675786
#
_cell.length_a   1.000
_cell.length_b   1.000
_cell.length_c   1.000
_cell.angle_alpha   90.00
_cell.angle_beta   90.00
_cell.angle_gamma   90.00
#
_symmetry.space_group_name_H-M   'P 1'
#
loop_
_entity.id
_entity.type
_entity.pdbx_description
1 polymer ?
#
loop_
_entity_poly.entity_id
_entity_poly.type
_entity_poly.pdbx_seq_one_letter_code
_entity_poly.pdbx_strand_id
1 'polypeptide(L)'
;MAHNPERLSRLRAVMGEQGIDVLYVRELSNISWATGFERVFDDEPAHALVVSAHNCVLHTDSRYFDAMRSAAADTDIEVDNSRMAHSAVLARVSDCIDGDIVRVGIEDSMPLAEYRALQRTFEGRALDLVELSGFVEELRQVKDESEITAMRKAQSITDAAFANIIAFMKPGM
;
A
#
# COMPACT_ATOMS: atom_id res chain seq x y z
N MET A 1 12.46 -7.97 0.69
CA MET A 1 12.64 -7.38 2.05
C MET A 1 11.74 -8.18 2.96
N ALA A 2 12.13 -8.42 4.19
CA ALA A 2 11.20 -9.00 5.17
C ALA A 2 10.18 -7.92 5.56
N HIS A 3 8.98 -8.34 5.93
CA HIS A 3 7.98 -7.46 6.54
C HIS A 3 8.64 -6.61 7.63
N ASN A 4 8.47 -5.30 7.54
CA ASN A 4 9.00 -4.37 8.54
C ASN A 4 7.83 -3.76 9.32
N PRO A 5 7.53 -4.23 10.54
CA PRO A 5 6.41 -3.74 11.34
C PRO A 5 6.53 -2.26 11.70
N GLU A 6 7.75 -1.69 11.66
CA GLU A 6 7.96 -0.26 11.90
C GLU A 6 7.26 0.62 10.85
N ARG A 7 7.11 0.14 9.60
CA ARG A 7 6.46 0.92 8.55
C ARG A 7 4.97 1.14 8.85
N LEU A 8 4.26 0.08 9.24
CA LEU A 8 2.85 0.20 9.67
C LEU A 8 2.72 1.05 10.95
N SER A 9 3.66 0.92 11.88
CA SER A 9 3.66 1.74 13.10
C SER A 9 3.87 3.23 12.78
N ARG A 10 4.80 3.57 11.88
CA ARG A 10 5.00 4.95 11.41
C ARG A 10 3.78 5.48 10.67
N LEU A 11 3.17 4.67 9.81
CA LEU A 11 1.96 5.02 9.07
C LEU A 11 0.82 5.35 10.05
N ARG A 12 0.58 4.48 11.04
CA ARG A 12 -0.44 4.70 12.08
C ARG A 12 -0.17 5.94 12.94
N ALA A 13 1.10 6.25 13.23
CA ALA A 13 1.46 7.45 13.98
C ALA A 13 1.05 8.73 13.20
N VAL A 14 1.39 8.82 11.91
CA VAL A 14 1.04 9.97 11.08
C VAL A 14 -0.48 10.05 10.84
N MET A 15 -1.17 8.90 10.69
CA MET A 15 -2.63 8.88 10.66
C MET A 15 -3.22 9.53 11.92
N GLY A 16 -2.71 9.15 13.10
CA GLY A 16 -3.15 9.73 14.39
C GLY A 16 -2.89 11.23 14.49
N GLU A 17 -1.72 11.70 14.04
CA GLU A 17 -1.37 13.13 14.02
C GLU A 17 -2.31 13.96 13.13
N GLN A 18 -2.80 13.39 12.03
CA GLN A 18 -3.73 14.04 11.11
C GLN A 18 -5.21 13.74 11.39
N GLY A 19 -5.48 12.95 12.46
CA GLY A 19 -6.82 12.57 12.84
C GLY A 19 -7.52 11.70 11.79
N ILE A 20 -6.78 10.81 11.13
CA ILE A 20 -7.29 9.83 10.18
C ILE A 20 -7.53 8.52 10.93
N ASP A 21 -8.77 8.05 10.93
CA ASP A 21 -9.17 6.82 11.63
C ASP A 21 -8.90 5.58 10.79
N VAL A 22 -9.14 5.68 9.48
CA VAL A 22 -8.91 4.62 8.50
C VAL A 22 -8.20 5.20 7.28
N LEU A 23 -7.16 4.52 6.81
CA LEU A 23 -6.48 4.85 5.55
C LEU A 23 -6.82 3.79 4.51
N TYR A 24 -7.25 4.23 3.35
CA TYR A 24 -7.53 3.40 2.18
C TYR A 24 -6.47 3.64 1.09
N VAL A 25 -5.64 2.63 0.87
CA VAL A 25 -4.49 2.70 -0.06
C VAL A 25 -4.78 1.85 -1.29
N ARG A 26 -4.62 2.44 -2.46
CA ARG A 26 -4.81 1.80 -3.76
C ARG A 26 -3.53 1.82 -4.61
N GLU A 27 -2.65 2.78 -4.36
CA GLU A 27 -1.38 2.86 -5.06
C GLU A 27 -0.49 1.65 -4.70
N LEU A 28 -0.14 0.85 -5.71
CA LEU A 28 0.53 -0.43 -5.53
C LEU A 28 1.88 -0.30 -4.84
N SER A 29 2.64 0.76 -5.15
CA SER A 29 3.92 1.02 -4.52
C SER A 29 3.76 1.35 -3.03
N ASN A 30 2.67 2.01 -2.64
CA ASN A 30 2.34 2.31 -1.26
C ASN A 30 1.92 1.06 -0.50
N ILE A 31 1.09 0.20 -1.12
CA ILE A 31 0.71 -1.10 -0.57
C ILE A 31 1.95 -1.97 -0.35
N SER A 32 2.81 -2.09 -1.37
CA SER A 32 4.04 -2.89 -1.30
C SER A 32 4.98 -2.39 -0.20
N TRP A 33 5.12 -1.08 -0.07
CA TRP A 33 5.95 -0.49 1.00
C TRP A 33 5.37 -0.76 2.39
N ALA A 34 4.07 -0.52 2.58
CA ALA A 34 3.42 -0.67 3.88
C ALA A 34 3.41 -2.12 4.36
N THR A 35 3.17 -3.08 3.46
CA THR A 35 3.16 -4.51 3.77
C THR A 35 4.56 -5.12 3.85
N GLY A 36 5.52 -4.57 3.10
CA GLY A 36 6.85 -5.17 2.91
C GLY A 36 6.83 -6.46 2.11
N PHE A 37 5.72 -6.80 1.45
CA PHE A 37 5.60 -8.01 0.66
C PHE A 37 6.31 -7.85 -0.68
N GLU A 38 7.23 -8.77 -0.97
CA GLU A 38 8.01 -8.74 -2.20
C GLU A 38 7.49 -9.75 -3.22
N ARG A 39 7.51 -9.35 -4.49
CA ARG A 39 7.24 -10.24 -5.64
C ARG A 39 5.88 -10.92 -5.62
N VAL A 40 4.93 -10.38 -4.87
CA VAL A 40 3.55 -10.87 -4.82
C VAL A 40 2.57 -9.96 -5.52
N PHE A 41 3.03 -8.76 -5.88
CA PHE A 41 2.25 -7.77 -6.62
C PHE A 41 2.72 -7.71 -8.07
N ASP A 42 1.79 -7.48 -8.97
CA ASP A 42 2.00 -7.07 -10.36
C ASP A 42 1.28 -5.74 -10.63
N ASP A 43 1.32 -5.24 -11.86
CA ASP A 43 0.76 -3.94 -12.22
C ASP A 43 -0.78 -3.93 -12.32
N GLU A 44 -1.47 -5.00 -11.85
CA GLU A 44 -2.92 -5.04 -11.91
C GLU A 44 -3.57 -4.32 -10.69
N PRO A 45 -4.69 -3.61 -10.90
CA PRO A 45 -5.40 -2.88 -9.84
C PRO A 45 -6.25 -3.81 -8.95
N ALA A 46 -5.75 -5.01 -8.66
CA ALA A 46 -6.46 -6.08 -7.95
C ALA A 46 -6.42 -5.95 -6.42
N HIS A 47 -5.73 -4.94 -5.91
CA HIS A 47 -5.38 -4.86 -4.49
C HIS A 47 -5.87 -3.57 -3.84
N ALA A 48 -6.24 -3.66 -2.57
CA ALA A 48 -6.48 -2.52 -1.69
C ALA A 48 -5.96 -2.83 -0.30
N LEU A 49 -5.32 -1.87 0.34
CA LEU A 49 -4.91 -1.97 1.73
C LEU A 49 -5.77 -1.03 2.56
N VAL A 50 -6.37 -1.55 3.62
CA VAL A 50 -7.15 -0.79 4.58
C VAL A 50 -6.44 -0.85 5.93
N VAL A 51 -6.02 0.29 6.44
CA VAL A 51 -5.27 0.40 7.69
C VAL A 51 -6.07 1.22 8.69
N SER A 52 -6.24 0.70 9.89
CA SER A 52 -6.73 1.44 11.05
C SER A 52 -5.74 1.34 12.21
N ALA A 53 -6.05 1.94 13.35
CA ALA A 53 -5.21 1.86 14.54
C ALA A 53 -4.90 0.40 14.95
N HIS A 54 -5.85 -0.51 14.75
CA HIS A 54 -5.77 -1.88 15.25
C HIS A 54 -5.81 -2.95 14.15
N ASN A 55 -6.28 -2.60 12.95
CA ASN A 55 -6.43 -3.55 11.86
C ASN A 55 -5.57 -3.15 10.65
N CYS A 56 -5.13 -4.14 9.90
CA CYS A 56 -4.51 -3.97 8.59
C CYS A 56 -5.04 -5.09 7.69
N VAL A 57 -5.86 -4.74 6.71
CA VAL A 57 -6.52 -5.70 5.81
C VAL A 57 -6.04 -5.47 4.38
N LEU A 58 -5.38 -6.46 3.81
CA LEU A 58 -5.01 -6.49 2.39
C LEU A 58 -6.07 -7.28 1.63
N HIS A 59 -6.94 -6.57 0.93
CA HIS A 59 -7.94 -7.17 0.07
C HIS A 59 -7.40 -7.42 -1.34
N THR A 60 -7.59 -8.62 -1.84
CA THR A 60 -7.12 -9.07 -3.14
C THR A 60 -8.11 -10.05 -3.77
N ASP A 61 -7.85 -10.46 -5.00
CA ASP A 61 -8.61 -11.54 -5.63
C ASP A 61 -7.95 -12.92 -5.46
N SER A 62 -8.64 -13.97 -5.91
CA SER A 62 -8.22 -15.35 -5.72
C SER A 62 -6.91 -15.72 -6.44
N ARG A 63 -6.47 -14.95 -7.43
CA ARG A 63 -5.22 -15.20 -8.18
C ARG A 63 -3.99 -14.97 -7.30
N TYR A 64 -4.07 -14.01 -6.40
CA TYR A 64 -2.95 -13.56 -5.56
C TYR A 64 -3.05 -14.05 -4.11
N PHE A 65 -4.22 -14.54 -3.70
CA PHE A 65 -4.52 -14.82 -2.29
C PHE A 65 -3.51 -15.74 -1.61
N ASP A 66 -3.17 -16.88 -2.22
CA ASP A 66 -2.27 -17.86 -1.59
C ASP A 66 -0.86 -17.31 -1.42
N ALA A 67 -0.35 -16.54 -2.40
CA ALA A 67 0.96 -15.89 -2.31
C ALA A 67 0.98 -14.84 -1.21
N MET A 68 -0.05 -13.98 -1.14
CA MET A 68 -0.17 -12.93 -0.12
C MET A 68 -0.38 -13.51 1.27
N ARG A 69 -1.22 -14.52 1.41
CA ARG A 69 -1.42 -15.23 2.68
C ARG A 69 -0.13 -15.86 3.19
N SER A 70 0.67 -16.43 2.29
CA SER A 70 1.98 -16.98 2.65
C SER A 70 2.95 -15.86 3.08
N ALA A 71 2.93 -14.71 2.41
CA ALA A 71 3.76 -13.56 2.79
C ALA A 71 3.32 -12.93 4.13
N ALA A 72 2.03 -13.02 4.45
CA ALA A 72 1.45 -12.49 5.68
C ALA A 72 1.53 -13.43 6.90
N ALA A 73 2.04 -14.65 6.75
CA ALA A 73 1.94 -15.71 7.78
C ALA A 73 2.49 -15.32 9.17
N ASP A 74 3.52 -14.48 9.20
CA ASP A 74 4.17 -14.02 10.45
C ASP A 74 3.93 -12.52 10.70
N THR A 75 2.81 -11.99 10.22
CA THR A 75 2.44 -10.57 10.35
C THR A 75 1.06 -10.39 10.96
N ASP A 76 0.71 -9.17 11.34
CA ASP A 76 -0.63 -8.76 11.78
C ASP A 76 -1.54 -8.30 10.61
N ILE A 77 -1.16 -8.61 9.37
CA ILE A 77 -1.91 -8.26 8.16
C ILE A 77 -2.91 -9.39 7.83
N GLU A 78 -4.19 -9.07 7.90
CA GLU A 78 -5.25 -9.94 7.40
C GLU A 78 -5.28 -9.89 5.86
N VAL A 79 -5.29 -11.06 5.21
CA VAL A 79 -5.47 -11.15 3.77
C VAL A 79 -6.89 -11.61 3.47
N ASP A 80 -7.66 -10.74 2.82
CA ASP A 80 -9.06 -10.97 2.45
C ASP A 80 -9.19 -11.18 0.93
N ASN A 81 -9.81 -12.28 0.52
CA ASN A 81 -10.15 -12.56 -0.88
C ASN A 81 -11.67 -12.71 -1.09
N SER A 82 -12.46 -12.10 -0.24
CA SER A 82 -13.91 -12.07 -0.43
C SER A 82 -14.26 -11.47 -1.81
N ARG A 83 -15.33 -11.97 -2.42
CA ARG A 83 -15.81 -11.46 -3.72
C ARG A 83 -16.55 -10.12 -3.58
N MET A 84 -16.18 -9.34 -2.59
CA MET A 84 -16.75 -8.01 -2.35
C MET A 84 -15.97 -6.96 -3.15
N ALA A 85 -16.58 -5.80 -3.37
CA ALA A 85 -15.84 -4.65 -3.85
C ALA A 85 -14.87 -4.14 -2.75
N HIS A 86 -13.74 -3.55 -3.13
CA HIS A 86 -12.80 -2.95 -2.17
C HIS A 86 -13.48 -1.94 -1.23
N SER A 87 -14.44 -1.16 -1.77
CA SER A 87 -15.23 -0.21 -0.98
C SER A 87 -16.07 -0.88 0.13
N ALA A 88 -16.53 -2.11 -0.10
CA ALA A 88 -17.28 -2.85 0.92
C ALA A 88 -16.37 -3.39 2.03
N VAL A 89 -15.13 -3.78 1.70
CA VAL A 89 -14.13 -4.14 2.71
C VAL A 89 -13.73 -2.92 3.54
N LEU A 90 -13.51 -1.78 2.90
CA LEU A 90 -13.27 -0.52 3.59
C LEU A 90 -14.43 -0.19 4.53
N ALA A 91 -15.69 -0.31 4.07
CA ALA A 91 -16.87 -0.08 4.91
C ALA A 91 -16.90 -1.00 6.14
N ARG A 92 -16.60 -2.30 5.95
CA ARG A 92 -16.54 -3.27 7.05
C ARG A 92 -15.51 -2.88 8.12
N VAL A 93 -14.32 -2.44 7.69
CA VAL A 93 -13.27 -2.00 8.64
C VAL A 93 -13.69 -0.70 9.33
N SER A 94 -14.28 0.24 8.60
CA SER A 94 -14.76 1.51 9.14
C SER A 94 -15.92 1.32 10.14
N ASP A 95 -16.79 0.34 9.93
CA ASP A 95 -17.90 0.02 10.85
C ASP A 95 -17.41 -0.52 12.21
N CYS A 96 -16.14 -0.91 12.33
CA CYS A 96 -15.52 -1.35 13.58
C CYS A 96 -14.89 -0.21 14.37
N ILE A 97 -14.94 1.03 13.87
CA ILE A 97 -14.39 2.20 14.54
C ILE A 97 -15.49 2.90 15.35
N ASP A 98 -15.22 3.09 16.63
CA ASP A 98 -16.11 3.84 17.50
C ASP A 98 -15.97 5.35 17.24
N GLY A 99 -17.09 6.04 17.10
CA GLY A 99 -17.10 7.50 16.92
C GLY A 99 -18.36 7.99 16.20
N ASP A 100 -18.64 9.29 16.33
CA ASP A 100 -19.77 9.93 15.65
C ASP A 100 -19.52 10.07 14.13
N ILE A 101 -18.27 10.33 13.74
CA ILE A 101 -17.83 10.46 12.35
C ILE A 101 -16.47 9.77 12.22
N VAL A 102 -16.37 8.80 11.30
CA VAL A 102 -15.11 8.13 10.95
C VAL A 102 -14.44 8.89 9.81
N ARG A 103 -13.20 9.32 10.01
CA ARG A 103 -12.39 10.01 8.99
C ARG A 103 -11.57 9.00 8.21
N VAL A 104 -11.90 8.87 6.92
CA VAL A 104 -11.26 7.94 5.99
C VAL A 104 -10.34 8.70 5.06
N GLY A 105 -9.02 8.50 5.23
CA GLY A 105 -8.01 9.02 4.30
C GLY A 105 -8.01 8.23 2.99
N ILE A 106 -7.99 8.94 1.87
CA ILE A 106 -7.90 8.38 0.53
C ILE A 106 -6.79 9.08 -0.27
N GLU A 107 -6.13 8.34 -1.14
CA GLU A 107 -5.08 8.90 -2.00
C GLU A 107 -5.67 9.81 -3.10
N ASP A 108 -5.05 10.96 -3.35
CA ASP A 108 -5.44 11.91 -4.40
C ASP A 108 -5.23 11.36 -5.82
N SER A 109 -4.39 10.34 -5.97
CA SER A 109 -4.18 9.59 -7.22
C SER A 109 -5.34 8.66 -7.58
N MET A 110 -6.34 8.50 -6.68
CA MET A 110 -7.47 7.60 -6.88
C MET A 110 -8.27 7.95 -8.14
N PRO A 111 -8.64 6.94 -8.98
CA PRO A 111 -9.52 7.18 -10.11
C PRO A 111 -10.87 7.79 -9.67
N LEU A 112 -11.31 8.85 -10.36
CA LEU A 112 -12.57 9.52 -10.05
C LEU A 112 -13.78 8.57 -10.03
N ALA A 113 -13.75 7.51 -10.85
CA ALA A 113 -14.81 6.50 -10.86
C ALA A 113 -14.86 5.73 -9.53
N GLU A 114 -13.70 5.43 -8.94
CA GLU A 114 -13.57 4.75 -7.65
C GLU A 114 -14.01 5.68 -6.51
N TYR A 115 -13.56 6.93 -6.51
CA TYR A 115 -14.02 7.94 -5.56
C TYR A 115 -15.55 8.07 -5.53
N ARG A 116 -16.18 8.13 -6.70
CA ARG A 116 -17.65 8.17 -6.81
C ARG A 116 -18.31 6.88 -6.31
N ALA A 117 -17.65 5.73 -6.47
CA ALA A 117 -18.13 4.46 -5.92
C ALA A 117 -18.05 4.48 -4.39
N LEU A 118 -16.99 5.01 -3.79
CA LEU A 118 -16.87 5.21 -2.35
C LEU A 118 -17.97 6.13 -1.83
N GLN A 119 -18.20 7.27 -2.45
CA GLN A 119 -19.27 8.20 -2.05
C GLN A 119 -20.64 7.52 -2.00
N ARG A 120 -20.95 6.69 -3.00
CA ARG A 120 -22.21 5.92 -3.01
C ARG A 120 -22.27 4.83 -1.93
N THR A 121 -21.14 4.15 -1.69
CA THR A 121 -21.06 3.09 -0.65
C THR A 121 -21.27 3.68 0.75
N PHE A 122 -20.84 4.91 0.94
CA PHE A 122 -20.90 5.58 2.24
C PHE A 122 -22.07 6.56 2.38
N GLU A 123 -22.95 6.67 1.38
CA GLU A 123 -24.12 7.51 1.46
C GLU A 123 -24.99 7.17 2.68
N GLY A 124 -25.27 8.17 3.51
CA GLY A 124 -26.02 8.01 4.76
C GLY A 124 -25.22 7.42 5.94
N ARG A 125 -23.93 7.17 5.78
CA ARG A 125 -23.04 6.79 6.89
C ARG A 125 -22.36 8.03 7.48
N ALA A 126 -22.00 7.96 8.76
CA ALA A 126 -21.22 9.00 9.43
C ALA A 126 -19.73 8.85 9.07
N LEU A 127 -19.39 9.17 7.82
CA LEU A 127 -18.05 9.05 7.25
C LEU A 127 -17.62 10.35 6.59
N ASP A 128 -16.39 10.76 6.83
CA ASP A 128 -15.73 11.90 6.18
C ASP A 128 -14.56 11.39 5.33
N LEU A 129 -14.63 11.60 4.00
CA LEU A 129 -13.56 11.25 3.09
C LEU A 129 -12.55 12.38 3.01
N VAL A 130 -11.35 12.13 3.51
CA VAL A 130 -10.25 13.09 3.56
C VAL A 130 -9.26 12.77 2.43
N GLU A 131 -9.14 13.69 1.48
CA GLU A 131 -8.16 13.59 0.39
C GLU A 131 -6.74 13.85 0.93
N LEU A 132 -5.83 12.91 0.67
CA LEU A 132 -4.45 12.93 1.13
C LEU A 132 -3.50 12.94 -0.06
N SER A 133 -2.69 14.00 -0.16
CA SER A 133 -1.67 14.12 -1.20
C SER A 133 -0.30 13.75 -0.65
N GLY A 134 0.35 12.78 -1.29
CA GLY A 134 1.71 12.38 -0.93
C GLY A 134 1.89 11.74 0.45
N PHE A 135 0.80 11.33 1.10
CA PHE A 135 0.79 10.90 2.50
C PHE A 135 1.72 9.71 2.78
N VAL A 136 1.63 8.66 1.99
CA VAL A 136 2.51 7.47 2.12
C VAL A 136 3.85 7.73 1.45
N GLU A 137 3.85 8.48 0.36
CA GLU A 137 5.05 8.86 -0.40
C GLU A 137 6.05 9.63 0.46
N GLU A 138 5.62 10.52 1.34
CA GLU A 138 6.50 11.23 2.28
C GLU A 138 7.20 10.27 3.24
N LEU A 139 6.51 9.26 3.75
CA LEU A 139 7.11 8.22 4.57
C LEU A 139 8.13 7.39 3.80
N ARG A 140 7.90 7.13 2.51
CA ARG A 140 8.77 6.40 1.59
C ARG A 140 10.02 7.19 1.17
N GLN A 141 10.04 8.51 1.34
CA GLN A 141 11.22 9.33 1.01
C GLN A 141 12.42 8.96 1.88
N VAL A 142 12.19 8.64 3.15
CA VAL A 142 13.25 8.20 4.07
C VAL A 142 13.37 6.68 4.02
N LYS A 143 14.43 6.20 3.38
CA LYS A 143 14.69 4.76 3.16
C LYS A 143 15.28 4.12 4.41
N ASP A 144 14.83 2.92 4.74
CA ASP A 144 15.47 2.09 5.75
C ASP A 144 16.73 1.39 5.20
N GLU A 145 17.53 0.77 6.09
CA GLU A 145 18.79 0.11 5.71
C GLU A 145 18.56 -1.06 4.73
N SER A 146 17.43 -1.75 4.80
CA SER A 146 17.10 -2.84 3.88
C SER A 146 16.81 -2.31 2.47
N GLU A 147 16.10 -1.19 2.37
CA GLU A 147 15.82 -0.49 1.11
C GLU A 147 17.12 0.05 0.49
N ILE A 148 17.97 0.69 1.29
CA ILE A 148 19.28 1.19 0.85
C ILE A 148 20.15 0.04 0.33
N THR A 149 20.17 -1.10 1.01
CA THR A 149 20.90 -2.29 0.58
C THR A 149 20.38 -2.83 -0.76
N ALA A 150 19.05 -2.90 -0.93
CA ALA A 150 18.43 -3.33 -2.19
C ALA A 150 18.74 -2.35 -3.33
N MET A 151 18.68 -1.04 -3.08
CA MET A 151 19.02 -0.01 -4.05
C MET A 151 20.50 -0.08 -4.49
N ARG A 152 21.43 -0.26 -3.53
CA ARG A 152 22.86 -0.45 -3.85
C ARG A 152 23.11 -1.68 -4.70
N LYS A 153 22.42 -2.79 -4.39
CA LYS A 153 22.51 -4.02 -5.19
C LYS A 153 21.98 -3.81 -6.61
N ALA A 154 20.82 -3.17 -6.77
CA ALA A 154 20.26 -2.84 -8.07
C ALA A 154 21.22 -1.94 -8.88
N GLN A 155 21.79 -0.90 -8.25
CA GLN A 155 22.75 0.00 -8.88
C GLN A 155 24.01 -0.74 -9.33
N SER A 156 24.55 -1.65 -8.51
CA SER A 156 25.75 -2.42 -8.87
C SER A 156 25.56 -3.29 -10.13
N ILE A 157 24.34 -3.81 -10.36
CA ILE A 157 24.01 -4.56 -11.58
C ILE A 157 24.03 -3.63 -12.78
N THR A 158 23.44 -2.44 -12.67
CA THR A 158 23.42 -1.42 -13.70
C THR A 158 24.85 -0.96 -14.07
N ASP A 159 25.68 -0.70 -13.07
CA ASP A 159 27.08 -0.28 -13.26
C ASP A 159 27.89 -1.37 -13.97
N ALA A 160 27.71 -2.65 -13.59
CA ALA A 160 28.37 -3.77 -14.25
C ALA A 160 27.91 -3.92 -15.71
N ALA A 161 26.62 -3.79 -15.99
CA ALA A 161 26.07 -3.84 -17.33
C ALA A 161 26.62 -2.70 -18.20
N PHE A 162 26.66 -1.49 -17.66
CA PHE A 162 27.21 -0.32 -18.35
C PHE A 162 28.72 -0.48 -18.66
N ALA A 163 29.52 -0.95 -17.69
CA ALA A 163 30.94 -1.22 -17.91
C ALA A 163 31.15 -2.26 -19.04
N ASN A 164 30.35 -3.32 -19.07
CA ASN A 164 30.41 -4.34 -20.12
C ASN A 164 30.06 -3.75 -21.49
N ILE A 165 29.03 -2.89 -21.58
CA ILE A 165 28.66 -2.22 -22.83
C ILE A 165 29.80 -1.35 -23.33
N ILE A 166 30.41 -0.53 -22.46
CA ILE A 166 31.55 0.34 -22.84
C ILE A 166 32.74 -0.49 -23.34
N ALA A 167 33.05 -1.61 -22.65
CA ALA A 167 34.14 -2.49 -23.07
C ALA A 167 33.88 -3.17 -24.43
N PHE A 168 32.62 -3.40 -24.78
CA PHE A 168 32.21 -4.00 -26.04
C PHE A 168 32.20 -3.00 -27.19
N MET A 169 31.88 -1.74 -26.94
CA MET A 169 31.77 -0.71 -27.99
C MET A 169 33.12 -0.44 -28.68
N LYS A 170 33.11 -0.36 -30.01
CA LYS A 170 34.27 -0.02 -30.86
C LYS A 170 33.92 1.12 -31.79
N PRO A 171 34.90 1.96 -32.17
CA PRO A 171 34.67 2.97 -33.18
C PRO A 171 34.09 2.35 -34.48
N GLY A 172 33.00 2.90 -35.00
CA GLY A 172 32.33 2.43 -36.22
C GLY A 172 31.29 1.35 -36.03
N MET A 173 30.97 0.96 -34.80
CA MET A 173 29.81 0.09 -34.49
C MET A 173 28.50 0.86 -34.62
#